data_9f52bf9afb8bddcbca31f9da54226abe
#
_entry.id   9f52bf9afb8bddcbca31f9da54226abe
#
_cell.length_a   1.000
_cell.length_b   1.000
_cell.length_c   1.000
_cell.angle_alpha   90.00
_cell.angle_beta   90.00
_cell.angle_gamma   90.00
#
_symmetry.space_group_name_H-M   'P 1'
#
loop_
_entity.id
_entity.type
_entity.pdbx_description
1 polymer ?
#
loop_
_entity_poly.entity_id
_entity_poly.type
_entity_poly.pdbx_seq_one_letter_code
_entity_poly.pdbx_strand_id
1 'polypeptide(L)'
;RQIANTEQHGGLMLAVAYESFVKLFALLCVAILFVFAAPDNIHQISKDVAETFHQVQLIGVPDTFWIQTLLAGLAIICLPRQSHVAVVELRDEKHIRGARRWFAVYLVLTIIAIIPIASWALHATPGYLAIPDVAVLSLPLSYGQDWLTLLAFLGGFSASTGMLLVSSVALS
;
A
#
# COMPACT_ATOMS: atom_id res chain seq x y z
N ARG A 1 13.03 27.64 28.56
CA ARG A 1 13.03 26.16 28.52
C ARG A 1 13.43 25.78 27.09
N GLN A 2 14.71 25.53 26.87
CA GLN A 2 15.20 24.97 25.59
C GLN A 2 14.62 23.58 25.51
N ILE A 3 13.67 23.39 24.58
CA ILE A 3 13.22 22.07 24.14
C ILE A 3 14.44 21.51 23.43
N ALA A 4 15.04 20.46 23.99
CA ALA A 4 16.16 19.77 23.41
C ALA A 4 15.65 19.11 22.12
N ASN A 5 15.99 19.68 20.96
CA ASN A 5 15.68 19.20 19.61
C ASN A 5 16.43 17.89 19.25
N THR A 6 16.80 17.08 20.25
CA THR A 6 17.65 15.90 20.05
C THR A 6 16.98 14.57 20.40
N GLU A 7 15.72 14.56 20.76
CA GLU A 7 15.01 13.29 20.93
C GLU A 7 14.51 12.78 19.58
N GLN A 8 15.42 12.22 18.80
CA GLN A 8 15.07 11.43 17.64
C GLN A 8 14.38 10.15 18.14
N HIS A 9 13.14 9.96 17.70
CA HIS A 9 12.32 8.81 18.10
C HIS A 9 12.71 7.56 17.32
N GLY A 10 13.95 7.09 17.47
CA GLY A 10 14.46 5.92 16.75
C GLY A 10 13.58 4.67 16.91
N GLY A 11 12.95 4.49 18.07
CA GLY A 11 11.98 3.42 18.31
C GLY A 11 10.71 3.57 17.47
N LEU A 12 10.19 4.79 17.33
CA LEU A 12 9.03 5.08 16.50
C LEU A 12 9.32 4.79 15.03
N MET A 13 10.50 5.20 14.54
CA MET A 13 10.91 4.95 13.15
C MET A 13 11.07 3.45 12.85
N LEU A 14 11.62 2.69 13.80
CA LEU A 14 11.71 1.24 13.67
C LEU A 14 10.32 0.58 13.64
N ALA A 15 9.39 1.03 14.47
CA ALA A 15 8.02 0.54 14.50
C ALA A 15 7.30 0.81 13.16
N VAL A 16 7.44 2.00 12.59
CA VAL A 16 6.87 2.36 11.28
C VAL A 16 7.48 1.53 10.14
N ALA A 17 8.78 1.27 10.20
CA ALA A 17 9.45 0.42 9.21
C ALA A 17 8.96 -1.03 9.30
N TYR A 18 8.82 -1.57 10.50
CA TYR A 18 8.30 -2.92 10.73
C TYR A 18 6.85 -3.05 10.28
N GLU A 19 6.00 -2.06 10.60
CA GLU A 19 4.62 -1.97 10.14
C GLU A 19 4.52 -2.05 8.60
N SER A 20 5.34 -1.25 7.90
CA SER A 20 5.37 -1.21 6.44
C SER A 20 5.76 -2.57 5.85
N PHE A 21 6.69 -3.27 6.52
CA PHE A 21 7.10 -4.61 6.11
C PHE A 21 5.98 -5.63 6.30
N VAL A 22 5.30 -5.64 7.45
CA VAL A 22 4.19 -6.56 7.74
C VAL A 22 3.05 -6.36 6.75
N LYS A 23 2.72 -5.11 6.43
CA LYS A 23 1.69 -4.75 5.44
C LYS A 23 2.02 -5.27 4.05
N LEU A 24 3.24 -5.03 3.58
CA LEU A 24 3.69 -5.51 2.27
C LEU A 24 3.70 -7.05 2.23
N PHE A 25 4.18 -7.69 3.29
CA PHE A 25 4.21 -9.14 3.40
C PHE A 25 2.80 -9.74 3.34
N ALA A 26 1.86 -9.21 4.11
CA ALA A 26 0.46 -9.66 4.10
C ALA A 26 -0.16 -9.51 2.70
N LEU A 27 0.06 -8.37 2.04
CA LEU A 27 -0.44 -8.10 0.69
C LEU A 27 0.14 -9.07 -0.34
N LEU A 28 1.44 -9.36 -0.27
CA LEU A 28 2.10 -10.34 -1.14
C LEU A 28 1.58 -11.75 -0.91
N CYS A 29 1.36 -12.17 0.34
CA CYS A 29 0.78 -13.48 0.64
C CYS A 29 -0.62 -13.64 0.03
N VAL A 30 -1.48 -12.62 0.11
CA VAL A 30 -2.81 -12.64 -0.51
C VAL A 30 -2.72 -12.70 -2.04
N ALA A 31 -1.82 -11.92 -2.65
CA ALA A 31 -1.58 -11.94 -4.09
C ALA A 31 -1.09 -13.32 -4.59
N ILE A 32 -0.15 -13.91 -3.86
CA ILE A 32 0.40 -15.25 -4.14
C ILE A 32 -0.70 -16.30 -4.03
N LEU A 33 -1.54 -16.25 -2.98
CA LEU A 33 -2.68 -17.16 -2.86
C LEU A 33 -3.52 -17.15 -4.13
N PHE A 34 -3.92 -15.96 -4.60
CA PHE A 34 -4.78 -15.86 -5.78
C PHE A 34 -4.11 -16.41 -7.03
N VAL A 35 -2.84 -16.09 -7.27
CA VAL A 35 -2.08 -16.55 -8.44
C VAL A 35 -1.97 -18.09 -8.46
N PHE A 36 -1.78 -18.71 -7.29
CA PHE A 36 -1.58 -20.17 -7.19
C PHE A 36 -2.86 -20.96 -6.89
N ALA A 37 -3.97 -20.31 -6.55
CA ALA A 37 -5.22 -21.00 -6.22
C ALA A 37 -5.85 -21.71 -7.43
N ALA A 38 -5.69 -21.17 -8.65
CA ALA A 38 -6.12 -21.80 -9.87
C ALA A 38 -5.18 -21.43 -11.04
N PRO A 39 -4.85 -22.40 -11.93
CA PRO A 39 -3.92 -22.15 -13.04
C PRO A 39 -4.43 -21.11 -14.04
N ASP A 40 -5.76 -20.97 -14.16
CA ASP A 40 -6.39 -20.02 -15.08
C ASP A 40 -6.31 -18.56 -14.60
N ASN A 41 -6.04 -18.31 -13.32
CA ASN A 41 -5.97 -16.98 -12.76
C ASN A 41 -4.87 -16.12 -13.41
N ILE A 42 -3.74 -16.72 -13.78
CA ILE A 42 -2.65 -16.02 -14.48
C ILE A 42 -3.11 -15.52 -15.85
N HIS A 43 -3.85 -16.35 -16.60
CA HIS A 43 -4.41 -15.96 -17.90
C HIS A 43 -5.47 -14.87 -17.76
N GLN A 44 -6.27 -14.92 -16.70
CA GLN A 44 -7.26 -13.89 -16.38
C GLN A 44 -6.58 -12.55 -16.07
N ILE A 45 -5.60 -12.54 -15.18
CA ILE A 45 -4.81 -11.33 -14.84
C ILE A 45 -4.21 -10.71 -16.12
N SER A 46 -3.62 -11.54 -16.98
CA SER A 46 -2.99 -11.04 -18.21
C SER A 46 -4.00 -10.42 -19.19
N LYS A 47 -5.21 -10.96 -19.28
CA LYS A 47 -6.30 -10.40 -20.09
C LYS A 47 -6.78 -9.07 -19.51
N ASP A 48 -7.04 -9.00 -18.21
CA ASP A 48 -7.52 -7.79 -17.55
C ASP A 48 -6.52 -6.64 -17.69
N VAL A 49 -5.23 -6.94 -17.53
CA VAL A 49 -4.17 -5.97 -17.73
C VAL A 49 -4.13 -5.51 -19.19
N ALA A 50 -4.20 -6.44 -20.17
CA ALA A 50 -4.19 -6.11 -21.59
C ALA A 50 -5.41 -5.28 -22.01
N GLU A 51 -6.61 -5.61 -21.53
CA GLU A 51 -7.84 -4.87 -21.79
C GLU A 51 -7.77 -3.45 -21.19
N THR A 52 -7.25 -3.31 -19.98
CA THR A 52 -7.06 -2.00 -19.34
C THR A 52 -6.10 -1.14 -20.16
N PHE A 53 -4.96 -1.68 -20.60
CA PHE A 53 -4.04 -0.95 -21.47
C PHE A 53 -4.67 -0.57 -22.80
N HIS A 54 -5.44 -1.46 -23.42
CA HIS A 54 -6.13 -1.18 -24.67
C HIS A 54 -7.19 -0.08 -24.52
N GLN A 55 -7.95 -0.07 -23.42
CA GLN A 55 -8.91 0.99 -23.12
C GLN A 55 -8.22 2.35 -22.91
N VAL A 56 -7.13 2.39 -22.17
CA VAL A 56 -6.34 3.62 -21.96
C VAL A 56 -5.76 4.13 -23.28
N GLN A 57 -5.38 3.24 -24.18
CA GLN A 57 -4.86 3.60 -25.50
C GLN A 57 -5.94 4.16 -26.44
N LEU A 58 -7.18 3.66 -26.36
CA LEU A 58 -8.30 4.09 -27.19
C LEU A 58 -8.97 5.38 -26.69
N ILE A 59 -9.20 5.48 -25.40
CA ILE A 59 -9.98 6.57 -24.76
C ILE A 59 -9.06 7.71 -24.32
N GLY A 60 -7.77 7.42 -24.17
CA GLY A 60 -6.81 8.31 -23.54
C GLY A 60 -6.89 8.24 -22.01
N VAL A 61 -5.94 8.92 -21.38
CA VAL A 61 -5.91 9.04 -19.92
C VAL A 61 -6.96 10.06 -19.49
N PRO A 62 -7.90 9.73 -18.59
CA PRO A 62 -8.91 10.67 -18.12
C PRO A 62 -8.26 11.93 -17.52
N ASP A 63 -8.84 13.11 -17.76
CA ASP A 63 -8.34 14.37 -17.18
C ASP A 63 -8.24 14.30 -15.66
N THR A 64 -9.14 13.57 -15.03
CA THR A 64 -9.14 13.29 -13.58
C THR A 64 -7.86 12.61 -13.11
N PHE A 65 -7.21 11.80 -13.93
CA PHE A 65 -5.96 11.12 -13.59
C PHE A 65 -4.83 12.12 -13.28
N TRP A 66 -4.69 13.16 -14.09
CA TRP A 66 -3.66 14.17 -13.88
C TRP A 66 -3.88 14.96 -12.60
N ILE A 67 -5.15 15.29 -12.30
CA ILE A 67 -5.52 15.97 -11.06
C ILE A 67 -5.24 15.07 -9.86
N GLN A 68 -5.62 13.80 -9.91
CA GLN A 68 -5.37 12.83 -8.84
C GLN A 68 -3.87 12.59 -8.61
N THR A 69 -3.08 12.50 -9.68
CA THR A 69 -1.63 12.36 -9.61
C THR A 69 -0.98 13.57 -8.96
N LEU A 70 -1.42 14.78 -9.34
CA LEU A 70 -0.96 16.02 -8.72
C LEU A 70 -1.31 16.06 -7.23
N LEU A 71 -2.56 15.75 -6.87
CA LEU A 71 -3.01 15.70 -5.48
C LEU A 71 -2.23 14.68 -4.65
N ALA A 72 -1.99 13.48 -5.21
CA ALA A 72 -1.19 12.45 -4.55
C ALA A 72 0.26 12.91 -4.30
N GLY A 73 0.86 13.61 -5.28
CA GLY A 73 2.19 14.19 -5.13
C GLY A 73 2.24 15.30 -4.06
N LEU A 74 1.23 16.18 -4.04
CA LEU A 74 1.13 17.24 -3.03
C LEU A 74 0.83 16.68 -1.64
N ALA A 75 0.09 15.59 -1.53
CA ALA A 75 -0.22 14.95 -0.25
C ALA A 75 1.05 14.55 0.52
N ILE A 76 2.12 14.15 -0.16
CA ILE A 76 3.41 13.79 0.46
C ILE A 76 4.00 15.02 1.20
N ILE A 77 3.82 16.21 0.67
CA ILE A 77 4.37 17.44 1.25
C ILE A 77 3.42 18.03 2.30
N CYS A 78 2.10 17.99 2.04
CA CYS A 78 1.10 18.64 2.87
C CYS A 78 0.71 17.83 4.11
N LEU A 79 0.84 16.51 4.09
CA LEU A 79 0.50 15.68 5.26
C LEU A 79 1.55 15.82 6.36
N PRO A 80 1.18 16.27 7.57
CA PRO A 80 2.13 16.49 8.69
C PRO A 80 2.96 15.24 8.99
N ARG A 81 2.34 14.08 8.91
CA ARG A 81 3.00 12.79 9.11
C ARG A 81 4.14 12.55 8.12
N GLN A 82 3.91 12.80 6.84
CA GLN A 82 4.89 12.58 5.79
C GLN A 82 6.06 13.57 5.91
N SER A 83 5.74 14.85 6.13
CA SER A 83 6.75 15.89 6.28
C SER A 83 7.58 15.70 7.55
N HIS A 84 6.97 15.28 8.67
CA HIS A 84 7.70 15.00 9.91
C HIS A 84 8.74 13.89 9.70
N VAL A 85 8.33 12.75 9.14
CA VAL A 85 9.24 11.62 8.89
C VAL A 85 10.33 11.98 7.88
N ALA A 86 9.99 12.73 6.82
CA ALA A 86 10.93 13.04 5.75
C ALA A 86 11.97 14.11 6.11
N VAL A 87 11.62 15.05 7.00
CA VAL A 87 12.44 16.22 7.31
C VAL A 87 13.01 16.17 8.74
N VAL A 88 12.16 15.90 9.74
CA VAL A 88 12.55 16.00 11.16
C VAL A 88 13.39 14.81 11.60
N GLU A 89 13.05 13.60 11.14
CA GLU A 89 13.74 12.36 11.53
C GLU A 89 14.95 12.02 10.65
N LEU A 90 15.27 12.88 9.68
CA LEU A 90 16.41 12.66 8.80
C LEU A 90 17.74 12.91 9.53
N ARG A 91 18.53 11.87 9.75
CA ARG A 91 19.83 11.93 10.45
C ARG A 91 20.99 12.38 9.56
N ASP A 92 21.04 11.91 8.31
CA ASP A 92 22.14 12.16 7.38
C ASP A 92 21.60 12.17 5.94
N GLU A 93 21.99 13.19 5.18
CA GLU A 93 21.63 13.34 3.77
C GLU A 93 22.11 12.17 2.89
N LYS A 94 23.17 11.47 3.30
CA LYS A 94 23.67 10.28 2.58
C LYS A 94 22.64 9.16 2.53
N HIS A 95 21.76 9.04 3.52
CA HIS A 95 20.72 8.03 3.58
C HIS A 95 19.59 8.28 2.58
N ILE A 96 19.39 9.51 2.10
CA ILE A 96 18.33 9.88 1.14
C ILE A 96 18.43 9.05 -0.15
N ARG A 97 19.62 8.85 -0.69
CA ARG A 97 19.80 8.05 -1.91
C ARG A 97 19.41 6.59 -1.75
N GLY A 98 19.76 6.02 -0.61
CA GLY A 98 19.34 4.65 -0.25
C GLY A 98 17.83 4.56 -0.05
N ALA A 99 17.27 5.43 0.75
CA ALA A 99 15.83 5.49 1.05
C ALA A 99 14.99 5.64 -0.23
N ARG A 100 15.39 6.52 -1.15
CA ARG A 100 14.70 6.71 -2.44
C ARG A 100 14.66 5.43 -3.26
N ARG A 101 15.76 4.67 -3.32
CA ARG A 101 15.82 3.41 -4.06
C ARG A 101 14.93 2.33 -3.43
N TRP A 102 15.04 2.15 -2.12
CA TRP A 102 14.21 1.18 -1.40
C TRP A 102 12.73 1.51 -1.42
N PHE A 103 12.40 2.80 -1.37
CA PHE A 103 11.02 3.26 -1.52
C PHE A 103 10.45 2.93 -2.91
N ALA A 104 11.23 3.15 -3.97
CA ALA A 104 10.80 2.76 -5.32
C ALA A 104 10.58 1.26 -5.44
N VAL A 105 11.47 0.43 -4.89
CA VAL A 105 11.31 -1.03 -4.86
C VAL A 105 10.04 -1.43 -4.08
N TYR A 106 9.80 -0.82 -2.93
CA TYR A 106 8.60 -1.04 -2.13
C TYR A 106 7.32 -0.73 -2.92
N LEU A 107 7.27 0.41 -3.63
CA LEU A 107 6.13 0.78 -4.47
C LEU A 107 5.90 -0.22 -5.60
N VAL A 108 6.95 -0.64 -6.29
CA VAL A 108 6.85 -1.64 -7.38
C VAL A 108 6.31 -2.95 -6.84
N LEU A 109 6.82 -3.44 -5.71
CA LEU A 109 6.31 -4.67 -5.08
C LEU A 109 4.84 -4.54 -4.66
N THR A 110 4.44 -3.38 -4.14
CA THR A 110 3.04 -3.10 -3.78
C THR A 110 2.14 -3.12 -5.02
N ILE A 111 2.55 -2.50 -6.13
CA ILE A 111 1.79 -2.51 -7.39
C ILE A 111 1.64 -3.93 -7.92
N ILE A 112 2.73 -4.71 -7.94
CA ILE A 112 2.72 -6.11 -8.39
C ILE A 112 1.73 -6.95 -7.55
N ALA A 113 1.65 -6.71 -6.24
CA ALA A 113 0.73 -7.42 -5.37
C ALA A 113 -0.73 -6.97 -5.55
N ILE A 114 -0.97 -5.70 -5.87
CA ILE A 114 -2.33 -5.17 -6.05
C ILE A 114 -2.97 -5.69 -7.35
N ILE A 115 -2.21 -5.87 -8.43
CA ILE A 115 -2.74 -6.28 -9.74
C ILE A 115 -3.58 -7.56 -9.65
N PRO A 116 -3.11 -8.70 -9.11
CA PRO A 116 -3.91 -9.91 -9.00
C PRO A 116 -5.14 -9.74 -8.10
N ILE A 117 -5.04 -8.96 -7.03
CA ILE A 117 -6.16 -8.70 -6.13
C ILE A 117 -7.23 -7.86 -6.84
N ALA A 118 -6.83 -6.86 -7.60
CA ALA A 118 -7.74 -6.05 -8.39
C ALA A 118 -8.42 -6.86 -9.50
N SER A 119 -7.69 -7.73 -10.20
CA SER A 119 -8.24 -8.65 -11.20
C SER A 119 -9.32 -9.55 -10.57
N TRP A 120 -9.04 -10.16 -9.41
CA TRP A 120 -10.06 -10.92 -8.68
C TRP A 120 -11.29 -10.07 -8.34
N ALA A 121 -11.08 -8.85 -7.88
CA ALA A 121 -12.16 -7.94 -7.49
C ALA A 121 -13.09 -7.59 -8.67
N LEU A 122 -12.56 -7.47 -9.89
CA LEU A 122 -13.36 -7.20 -11.10
C LEU A 122 -14.31 -8.34 -11.46
N HIS A 123 -13.93 -9.59 -11.15
CA HIS A 123 -14.70 -10.78 -11.51
C HIS A 123 -15.48 -11.41 -10.35
N ALA A 124 -15.27 -10.90 -9.13
CA ALA A 124 -16.00 -11.41 -7.98
C ALA A 124 -17.50 -11.08 -8.07
N THR A 125 -18.31 -12.06 -7.68
CA THR A 125 -19.77 -11.91 -7.72
C THR A 125 -20.27 -10.76 -6.86
N PRO A 126 -21.34 -10.04 -7.29
CA PRO A 126 -21.84 -8.81 -6.64
C PRO A 126 -22.18 -8.90 -5.14
N GLY A 127 -22.30 -10.11 -4.59
CA GLY A 127 -22.60 -10.32 -3.17
C GLY A 127 -21.41 -10.11 -2.21
N TYR A 128 -20.18 -10.22 -2.69
CA TYR A 128 -18.96 -10.09 -1.87
C TYR A 128 -18.29 -8.72 -1.97
N LEU A 129 -18.63 -7.93 -2.97
CA LEU A 129 -17.92 -6.69 -3.34
C LEU A 129 -18.83 -5.47 -3.44
N ALA A 130 -19.63 -5.24 -2.43
CA ALA A 130 -20.22 -3.92 -2.29
C ALA A 130 -19.16 -2.82 -2.01
N ILE A 131 -17.94 -3.20 -1.61
CA ILE A 131 -16.89 -2.27 -1.17
C ILE A 131 -15.51 -2.79 -1.68
N PRO A 132 -14.91 -2.15 -2.70
CA PRO A 132 -13.59 -2.54 -3.23
C PRO A 132 -12.47 -2.56 -2.17
N ASP A 133 -12.59 -1.73 -1.15
CA ASP A 133 -11.60 -1.57 -0.07
C ASP A 133 -11.40 -2.85 0.77
N VAL A 134 -12.41 -3.73 0.81
CA VAL A 134 -12.32 -5.00 1.54
C VAL A 134 -11.86 -6.19 0.67
N ALA A 135 -11.54 -5.97 -0.61
CA ALA A 135 -11.13 -7.05 -1.52
C ALA A 135 -9.93 -7.85 -0.99
N VAL A 136 -8.99 -7.20 -0.31
CA VAL A 136 -7.82 -7.84 0.29
C VAL A 136 -8.20 -8.86 1.38
N LEU A 137 -9.32 -8.63 2.08
CA LEU A 137 -9.85 -9.52 3.11
C LEU A 137 -10.80 -10.58 2.52
N SER A 138 -11.63 -10.17 1.55
CA SER A 138 -12.65 -11.02 0.95
C SER A 138 -12.03 -12.12 0.08
N LEU A 139 -10.91 -11.84 -0.57
CA LEU A 139 -10.23 -12.80 -1.44
C LEU A 139 -9.80 -14.06 -0.65
N PRO A 140 -8.95 -14.00 0.39
CA PRO A 140 -8.57 -15.21 1.12
C PRO A 140 -9.75 -15.88 1.82
N LEU A 141 -10.75 -15.10 2.26
CA LEU A 141 -11.97 -15.63 2.85
C LEU A 141 -12.78 -16.48 1.84
N SER A 142 -12.89 -16.03 0.58
CA SER A 142 -13.58 -16.77 -0.47
C SER A 142 -12.92 -18.11 -0.81
N TYR A 143 -11.62 -18.23 -0.57
CA TYR A 143 -10.85 -19.47 -0.72
C TYR A 143 -10.77 -20.31 0.58
N GLY A 144 -11.51 -19.94 1.64
CA GLY A 144 -11.53 -20.66 2.93
C GLY A 144 -10.21 -20.59 3.70
N GLN A 145 -9.40 -19.54 3.45
CA GLN A 145 -8.09 -19.34 4.09
C GLN A 145 -8.20 -18.34 5.25
N ASP A 146 -8.84 -18.75 6.33
CA ASP A 146 -9.14 -17.90 7.50
C ASP A 146 -7.89 -17.28 8.12
N TRP A 147 -6.81 -18.05 8.22
CA TRP A 147 -5.56 -17.58 8.80
C TRP A 147 -4.92 -16.46 7.95
N LEU A 148 -5.04 -16.53 6.62
CA LEU A 148 -4.51 -15.52 5.72
C LEU A 148 -5.38 -14.25 5.75
N THR A 149 -6.69 -14.41 5.91
CA THR A 149 -7.62 -13.30 6.17
C THR A 149 -7.24 -12.57 7.47
N LEU A 150 -6.92 -13.32 8.52
CA LEU A 150 -6.44 -12.76 9.78
C LEU A 150 -5.11 -12.00 9.60
N LEU A 151 -4.18 -12.56 8.84
CA LEU A 151 -2.90 -11.90 8.53
C LEU A 151 -3.11 -10.59 7.77
N ALA A 152 -3.99 -10.58 6.76
CA ALA A 152 -4.35 -9.39 6.00
C ALA A 152 -5.00 -8.33 6.88
N PHE A 153 -5.91 -8.75 7.78
CA PHE A 153 -6.55 -7.87 8.75
C PHE A 153 -5.53 -7.25 9.71
N LEU A 154 -4.61 -8.05 10.26
CA LEU A 154 -3.54 -7.56 11.14
C LEU A 154 -2.62 -6.56 10.42
N GLY A 155 -2.31 -6.81 9.15
CA GLY A 155 -1.55 -5.88 8.32
C GLY A 155 -2.24 -4.53 8.16
N GLY A 156 -3.55 -4.52 7.88
CA GLY A 156 -4.37 -3.31 7.79
C GLY A 156 -4.55 -2.59 9.13
N PHE A 157 -4.79 -3.34 10.19
CA PHE A 157 -4.93 -2.81 11.55
C PHE A 157 -3.63 -2.17 12.04
N SER A 158 -2.49 -2.82 11.82
CA SER A 158 -1.16 -2.28 12.12
C SER A 158 -0.93 -0.95 11.40
N ALA A 159 -1.29 -0.88 10.10
CA ALA A 159 -1.18 0.35 9.32
C ALA A 159 -2.02 1.51 9.88
N SER A 160 -3.22 1.22 10.36
CA SER A 160 -4.11 2.22 10.95
C SER A 160 -3.56 2.75 12.29
N THR A 161 -3.05 1.85 13.13
CA THR A 161 -2.45 2.24 14.42
C THR A 161 -1.18 3.05 14.26
N GLY A 162 -0.31 2.67 13.33
CA GLY A 162 0.90 3.42 13.01
C GLY A 162 0.59 4.82 12.46
N MET A 163 -0.45 4.94 11.63
CA MET A 163 -0.91 6.24 11.16
C MET A 163 -1.33 7.17 12.30
N LEU A 164 -2.09 6.64 13.26
CA LEU A 164 -2.53 7.41 14.43
C LEU A 164 -1.35 7.84 15.30
N LEU A 165 -0.41 6.94 15.57
CA LEU A 165 0.77 7.22 16.38
C LEU A 165 1.64 8.33 15.76
N VAL A 166 2.00 8.20 14.47
CA VAL A 166 2.85 9.21 13.81
C VAL A 166 2.13 10.55 13.70
N SER A 167 0.81 10.53 13.41
CA SER A 167 0.04 11.78 13.36
C SER A 167 -0.06 12.46 14.71
N SER A 168 -0.22 11.71 15.79
CA SER A 168 -0.26 12.28 17.15
C SER A 168 1.08 12.91 17.56
N VAL A 169 2.19 12.26 17.22
CA VAL A 169 3.54 12.80 17.47
C VAL A 169 3.81 14.03 16.60
N ALA A 170 3.37 14.04 15.36
CA ALA A 170 3.57 15.19 14.47
C ALA A 170 2.76 16.43 14.87
N LEU A 171 1.69 16.26 15.66
CA LEU A 171 0.82 17.34 16.14
C LEU A 171 1.13 17.79 17.58
N SER A 172 1.97 17.08 18.31
CA SER A 172 2.39 17.40 19.68
C SER A 172 3.59 18.33 19.71
#